data_67b635d09ee4b2935729a417b6761855
#
_entry.id   67b635d09ee4b2935729a417b6761855
#
_cell.length_a   1.000
_cell.length_b   1.000
_cell.length_c   1.000
_cell.angle_alpha   90.00
_cell.angle_beta   90.00
_cell.angle_gamma   90.00
#
_symmetry.space_group_name_H-M   'P 1'
#
loop_
_entity.id
_entity.type
_entity.pdbx_description
1 polymer ?
#
loop_
_entity_poly.entity_id
_entity_poly.type
_entity_poly.pdbx_seq_one_letter_code
_entity_poly.pdbx_strand_id
1 'polypeptide(L)'
;VPLSALARHAPWMQTHQPSAVILRCTNGDVQRDWSQTNPPYLDAGFAEDLVARGVEHLLLDLPSVDREVDGGELRAHHAFFGPISSPREGATISELLCVPEGLKAGPGLLAMQVAPFVHDAAPSRPVWFPATVESHK
;
A
#
# COMPACT_ATOMS: atom_id res chain seq x y z
N VAL A 1 4.22 8.15 7.58
CA VAL A 1 4.05 7.49 8.88
C VAL A 1 5.26 6.61 9.12
N PRO A 2 6.07 6.83 10.17
CA PRO A 2 7.27 6.01 10.39
C PRO A 2 6.89 4.57 10.73
N LEU A 3 7.66 3.60 10.25
CA LEU A 3 7.50 2.15 10.48
C LEU A 3 7.39 1.76 11.94
N SER A 4 8.01 2.53 12.84
CA SER A 4 7.84 2.35 14.29
C SER A 4 6.38 2.45 14.74
N ALA A 5 5.53 3.17 14.01
CA ALA A 5 4.09 3.23 14.26
C ALA A 5 3.38 1.99 13.73
N LEU A 6 3.76 1.46 12.56
CA LEU A 6 3.19 0.21 12.02
C LEU A 6 3.62 -1.01 12.83
N ALA A 7 4.86 -1.08 13.28
CA ALA A 7 5.35 -2.18 14.11
C ALA A 7 4.56 -2.32 15.42
N ARG A 8 4.01 -1.21 15.95
CA ARG A 8 3.13 -1.24 17.13
C ARG A 8 1.73 -1.78 16.81
N HIS A 9 1.25 -1.57 15.59
CA HIS A 9 -0.09 -1.99 15.16
C HIS A 9 -0.09 -3.34 14.43
N ALA A 10 1.06 -3.80 13.95
CA ALA A 10 1.23 -5.05 13.23
C ALA A 10 2.52 -5.76 13.65
N PRO A 11 2.63 -6.25 14.90
CA PRO A 11 3.85 -6.90 15.40
C PRO A 11 4.27 -8.11 14.56
N TRP A 12 3.33 -8.75 13.86
CA TRP A 12 3.60 -9.85 12.93
C TRP A 12 4.47 -9.44 11.73
N MET A 13 4.52 -8.16 11.36
CA MET A 13 5.44 -7.68 10.32
C MET A 13 6.93 -7.79 10.71
N GLN A 14 7.23 -7.96 11.99
CA GLN A 14 8.61 -8.19 12.44
C GLN A 14 9.06 -9.64 12.22
N THR A 15 8.13 -10.59 12.22
CA THR A 15 8.39 -12.02 12.13
C THR A 15 8.04 -12.62 10.76
N HIS A 16 7.31 -11.87 9.93
CA HIS A 16 6.89 -12.30 8.60
C HIS A 16 7.38 -11.30 7.56
N GLN A 17 7.73 -11.79 6.38
CA GLN A 17 8.10 -10.97 5.22
C GLN A 17 6.94 -11.01 4.21
N PRO A 18 5.93 -10.14 4.35
CA PRO A 18 4.81 -10.14 3.42
C PRO A 18 5.26 -9.60 2.06
N SER A 19 4.84 -10.24 0.98
CA SER A 19 5.01 -9.71 -0.38
C SER A 19 4.06 -8.55 -0.69
N ALA A 20 2.96 -8.44 0.05
CA ALA A 20 1.98 -7.38 -0.10
C ALA A 20 1.61 -6.75 1.24
N VAL A 21 1.39 -5.43 1.25
CA VAL A 21 0.93 -4.68 2.43
C VAL A 21 -0.27 -3.83 2.04
N ILE A 22 -1.36 -3.96 2.80
CA ILE A 22 -2.56 -3.14 2.67
C ILE A 22 -2.58 -2.15 3.84
N LEU A 23 -2.59 -0.86 3.52
CA LEU A 23 -2.69 0.23 4.49
C LEU A 23 -4.09 0.83 4.46
N ARG A 24 -4.74 0.87 5.61
CA ARG A 24 -5.94 1.66 5.82
C ARG A 24 -5.55 2.95 6.53
N CYS A 25 -5.57 4.05 5.80
CA CYS A 25 -5.18 5.38 6.25
C CYS A 25 -6.38 6.26 6.57
N THR A 26 -7.56 5.86 6.09
CA THR A 26 -8.82 6.61 6.22
C THR A 26 -9.91 5.75 6.86
N ASN A 27 -11.10 6.31 6.98
CA ASN A 27 -12.28 5.59 7.50
C ASN A 27 -13.05 4.84 6.40
N GLY A 28 -12.46 4.66 5.21
CA GLY A 28 -13.09 3.91 4.11
C GLY A 28 -14.20 4.67 3.37
N ASP A 29 -14.25 5.99 3.49
CA ASP A 29 -15.19 6.83 2.73
C ASP A 29 -14.78 6.92 1.26
N VAL A 30 -15.32 6.00 0.47
CA VAL A 30 -15.05 5.88 -0.97
C VAL A 30 -15.68 6.97 -1.82
N GLN A 31 -16.60 7.76 -1.26
CA GLN A 31 -17.26 8.87 -1.96
C GLN A 31 -16.59 10.20 -1.72
N ARG A 32 -15.55 10.23 -0.89
CA ARG A 32 -14.84 11.46 -0.57
C ARG A 32 -14.13 12.02 -1.79
N ASP A 33 -14.47 13.25 -2.15
CA ASP A 33 -13.66 14.01 -3.09
C ASP A 33 -12.38 14.50 -2.39
N TRP A 34 -11.25 14.03 -2.88
CA TRP A 34 -9.94 14.37 -2.36
C TRP A 34 -9.30 15.56 -3.06
N SER A 35 -9.89 16.06 -4.16
CA SER A 35 -9.32 17.13 -4.97
C SER A 35 -9.13 18.41 -4.16
N GLN A 36 -7.94 18.97 -4.19
CA GLN A 36 -7.55 20.21 -3.50
C GLN A 36 -7.70 20.14 -1.96
N THR A 37 -7.74 18.95 -1.37
CA THR A 37 -7.88 18.76 0.07
C THR A 37 -6.55 18.54 0.79
N ASN A 38 -5.44 18.46 0.05
CA ASN A 38 -4.13 18.10 0.56
C ASN A 38 -4.18 16.80 1.40
N PRO A 39 -4.59 15.67 0.80
CA PRO A 39 -4.78 14.41 1.50
C PRO A 39 -3.49 13.94 2.20
N PRO A 40 -3.60 13.03 3.18
CA PRO A 40 -2.45 12.34 3.72
C PRO A 40 -1.65 11.64 2.62
N TYR A 41 -0.36 11.48 2.84
CA TYR A 41 0.57 10.83 1.91
C TYR A 41 1.61 10.03 2.70
N LEU A 42 2.38 9.18 2.03
CA LEU A 42 3.45 8.42 2.64
C LEU A 42 4.78 9.19 2.59
N ASP A 43 5.59 9.01 3.62
CA ASP A 43 6.98 9.46 3.59
C ASP A 43 7.82 8.51 2.72
N ALA A 44 8.78 9.05 1.96
CA ALA A 44 9.65 8.23 1.12
C ALA A 44 10.43 7.19 1.92
N GLY A 45 10.92 7.56 3.12
CA GLY A 45 11.59 6.62 4.02
C GLY A 45 10.72 5.45 4.43
N PHE A 46 9.39 5.64 4.53
CA PHE A 46 8.47 4.54 4.77
C PHE A 46 8.38 3.58 3.56
N ALA A 47 8.36 4.13 2.34
CA ALA A 47 8.38 3.31 1.12
C ALA A 47 9.70 2.53 1.00
N GLU A 48 10.84 3.16 1.30
CA GLU A 48 12.16 2.49 1.34
C GLU A 48 12.18 1.34 2.35
N ASP A 49 11.62 1.53 3.52
CA ASP A 49 11.52 0.50 4.54
C ASP A 49 10.66 -0.70 4.11
N LEU A 50 9.56 -0.46 3.40
CA LEU A 50 8.76 -1.55 2.81
C LEU A 50 9.58 -2.34 1.78
N VAL A 51 10.31 -1.63 0.92
CA VAL A 51 11.20 -2.23 -0.07
C VAL A 51 12.29 -3.08 0.60
N ALA A 52 12.93 -2.56 1.64
CA ALA A 52 13.95 -3.29 2.41
C ALA A 52 13.42 -4.56 3.07
N ARG A 53 12.10 -4.63 3.32
CA ARG A 53 11.40 -5.82 3.84
C ARG A 53 10.93 -6.79 2.76
N GLY A 54 11.19 -6.51 1.49
CA GLY A 54 10.79 -7.35 0.37
C GLY A 54 9.32 -7.19 -0.05
N VAL A 55 8.65 -6.09 0.34
CA VAL A 55 7.29 -5.82 -0.11
C VAL A 55 7.29 -5.47 -1.59
N GLU A 56 6.55 -6.21 -2.38
CA GLU A 56 6.39 -6.03 -3.83
C GLU A 56 5.10 -5.28 -4.18
N HIS A 57 4.05 -5.44 -3.37
CA HIS A 57 2.74 -4.84 -3.64
C HIS A 57 2.31 -3.95 -2.47
N LEU A 58 2.18 -2.66 -2.72
CA LEU A 58 1.68 -1.69 -1.76
C LEU A 58 0.26 -1.27 -2.16
N LEU A 59 -0.70 -1.42 -1.24
CA LEU A 59 -2.09 -1.08 -1.46
C LEU A 59 -2.56 -0.11 -0.37
N LEU A 60 -3.30 0.94 -0.74
CA LEU A 60 -3.78 1.92 0.23
C LEU A 60 -5.08 2.61 -0.20
N ASP A 61 -5.80 3.12 0.78
CA ASP A 61 -7.06 3.85 0.60
C ASP A 61 -6.87 5.37 0.44
N LEU A 62 -5.66 5.81 0.08
CA LEU A 62 -5.36 7.19 -0.26
C LEU A 62 -5.40 7.42 -1.77
N PRO A 63 -5.62 8.67 -2.22
CA PRO A 63 -5.61 9.00 -3.64
C PRO A 63 -4.22 8.91 -4.27
N SER A 64 -3.15 9.06 -3.47
CA SER A 64 -1.77 8.87 -3.91
C SER A 64 -0.87 8.53 -2.72
N VAL A 65 0.24 7.83 -3.00
CA VAL A 65 1.33 7.67 -2.03
C VAL A 65 2.10 8.98 -1.84
N ASP A 66 2.13 9.86 -2.84
CA ASP A 66 2.77 11.17 -2.76
C ASP A 66 1.78 12.29 -2.44
N ARG A 67 2.30 13.48 -2.23
CA ARG A 67 1.49 14.68 -2.01
C ARG A 67 0.70 15.04 -3.27
N GLU A 68 -0.49 15.59 -3.09
CA GLU A 68 -1.30 16.11 -4.19
C GLU A 68 -0.56 17.19 -5.01
N VAL A 69 0.22 18.03 -4.33
CA VAL A 69 1.06 19.04 -4.99
C VAL A 69 2.48 18.88 -4.48
N ASP A 70 3.32 18.23 -5.26
CA ASP A 70 4.73 17.95 -4.94
C ASP A 70 5.72 18.47 -5.98
N GLY A 71 5.23 19.21 -6.99
CA GLY A 71 6.07 19.69 -8.10
C GLY A 71 6.53 18.59 -9.07
N GLY A 72 5.93 17.39 -8.99
CA GLY A 72 6.31 16.23 -9.81
C GLY A 72 7.49 15.45 -9.26
N GLU A 73 7.84 15.64 -7.98
CA GLU A 73 8.96 14.93 -7.35
C GLU A 73 8.68 13.44 -7.14
N LEU A 74 7.42 13.03 -6.93
CA LEU A 74 6.97 11.64 -6.77
C LEU A 74 7.88 10.79 -5.87
N ARG A 75 8.25 11.34 -4.72
CA ARG A 75 9.30 10.78 -3.86
C ARG A 75 8.98 9.38 -3.35
N ALA A 76 7.74 9.13 -2.92
CA ALA A 76 7.34 7.82 -2.42
C ALA A 76 7.22 6.81 -3.56
N HIS A 77 6.73 7.22 -4.75
CA HIS A 77 6.73 6.38 -5.94
C HIS A 77 8.16 5.96 -6.31
N HIS A 78 9.09 6.92 -6.43
CA HIS A 78 10.48 6.62 -6.75
C HIS A 78 11.16 5.75 -5.70
N ALA A 79 10.90 6.00 -4.43
CA ALA A 79 11.42 5.18 -3.34
C ALA A 79 10.91 3.72 -3.42
N PHE A 80 9.64 3.53 -3.80
CA PHE A 80 9.05 2.21 -3.90
C PHE A 80 9.42 1.47 -5.18
N PHE A 81 9.33 2.14 -6.34
CA PHE A 81 9.62 1.52 -7.65
C PHE A 81 11.11 1.44 -7.99
N GLY A 82 11.95 2.15 -7.26
CA GLY A 82 13.37 2.26 -7.58
C GLY A 82 13.67 3.28 -8.68
N PRO A 83 14.94 3.43 -9.07
CA PRO A 83 15.35 4.39 -10.07
C PRO A 83 14.84 4.00 -11.47
N ILE A 84 14.51 4.99 -12.28
CA ILE A 84 14.03 4.80 -13.66
C ILE A 84 14.97 3.93 -14.50
N SER A 85 16.29 4.01 -14.23
CA SER A 85 17.32 3.22 -14.93
C SER A 85 17.32 1.74 -14.54
N SER A 86 16.70 1.37 -13.42
CA SER A 86 16.61 0.00 -12.91
C SER A 86 15.36 -0.14 -12.04
N PRO A 87 14.16 -0.12 -12.62
CA PRO A 87 12.94 -0.22 -11.86
C PRO A 87 12.77 -1.62 -11.25
N ARG A 88 12.06 -1.69 -10.14
CA ARG A 88 11.67 -2.96 -9.53
C ARG A 88 10.54 -3.58 -10.35
N GLU A 89 10.92 -4.46 -11.29
CA GLU A 89 9.96 -5.16 -12.15
C GLU A 89 8.97 -5.99 -11.30
N GLY A 90 7.69 -5.89 -11.62
CA GLY A 90 6.61 -6.56 -10.90
C GLY A 90 6.11 -5.84 -9.66
N ALA A 91 6.81 -4.81 -9.16
CA ALA A 91 6.31 -4.00 -8.06
C ALA A 91 5.06 -3.20 -8.48
N THR A 92 4.10 -3.06 -7.57
CA THR A 92 2.87 -2.30 -7.83
C THR A 92 2.48 -1.43 -6.65
N ILE A 93 1.89 -0.27 -6.96
CA ILE A 93 1.16 0.55 -6.00
C ILE A 93 -0.30 0.56 -6.46
N SER A 94 -1.22 0.25 -5.55
CA SER A 94 -2.67 0.34 -5.77
C SER A 94 -3.25 1.39 -4.84
N GLU A 95 -3.88 2.38 -5.41
CA GLU A 95 -4.40 3.56 -4.72
C GLU A 95 -5.93 3.60 -4.77
N LEU A 96 -6.55 4.47 -3.97
CA LEU A 96 -8.00 4.62 -3.88
C LEU A 96 -8.75 3.32 -3.54
N LEU A 97 -8.15 2.45 -2.72
CA LEU A 97 -8.83 1.24 -2.29
C LEU A 97 -9.99 1.55 -1.35
N CYS A 98 -11.07 0.78 -1.48
CA CYS A 98 -12.08 0.68 -0.45
C CYS A 98 -11.69 -0.42 0.54
N VAL A 99 -10.97 -0.06 1.61
CA VAL A 99 -10.64 -0.99 2.68
C VAL A 99 -11.78 -1.00 3.71
N PRO A 100 -12.55 -2.09 3.87
CA PRO A 100 -13.70 -2.11 4.78
C PRO A 100 -13.30 -1.79 6.22
N GLU A 101 -14.11 -1.00 6.92
CA GLU A 101 -13.87 -0.62 8.31
C GLU A 101 -13.76 -1.83 9.24
N GLY A 102 -14.59 -2.84 9.01
CA GLY A 102 -14.60 -4.09 9.79
C GLY A 102 -13.42 -5.04 9.52
N LEU A 103 -12.59 -4.75 8.52
CA LEU A 103 -11.43 -5.59 8.23
C LEU A 103 -10.38 -5.43 9.32
N LYS A 104 -10.11 -6.52 10.03
CA LYS A 104 -9.08 -6.53 11.09
C LYS A 104 -7.68 -6.60 10.47
N ALA A 105 -6.73 -5.91 11.10
CA ALA A 105 -5.32 -6.04 10.74
C ALA A 105 -4.82 -7.47 11.02
N GLY A 106 -4.05 -8.02 10.10
CA GLY A 106 -3.51 -9.38 10.23
C GLY A 106 -3.00 -9.93 8.92
N PRO A 107 -2.44 -11.14 8.93
CA PRO A 107 -2.00 -11.82 7.73
C PRO A 107 -3.17 -12.35 6.91
N GLY A 108 -2.93 -12.64 5.64
CA GLY A 108 -3.90 -13.24 4.74
C GLY A 108 -3.34 -13.47 3.35
N LEU A 109 -4.20 -13.86 2.44
CA LEU A 109 -3.88 -14.05 1.03
C LEU A 109 -4.51 -12.91 0.22
N LEU A 110 -3.71 -12.26 -0.61
CA LEU A 110 -4.17 -11.26 -1.57
C LEU A 110 -4.27 -11.88 -2.96
N ALA A 111 -5.48 -11.86 -3.54
CA ALA A 111 -5.66 -12.08 -4.97
C ALA A 111 -5.75 -10.73 -5.67
N MET A 112 -4.83 -10.46 -6.57
CA MET A 112 -4.74 -9.19 -7.29
C MET A 112 -4.80 -9.46 -8.79
N GLN A 113 -5.66 -8.73 -9.49
CA GLN A 113 -5.79 -8.78 -10.93
C GLN A 113 -5.51 -7.38 -11.49
N VAL A 114 -4.77 -7.33 -12.58
CA VAL A 114 -4.46 -6.09 -13.29
C VAL A 114 -5.06 -6.20 -14.69
N ALA A 115 -5.85 -5.21 -15.08
CA ALA A 115 -6.42 -5.19 -16.42
C ALA A 115 -5.31 -5.05 -17.48
N PRO A 116 -5.41 -5.76 -18.62
CA PRO A 116 -4.34 -5.81 -19.62
C PRO A 116 -4.31 -4.54 -20.50
N PHE A 117 -4.17 -3.39 -19.90
CA PHE A 117 -3.96 -2.12 -20.60
C PHE A 117 -2.46 -1.89 -20.84
N VAL A 118 -2.12 -1.38 -22.02
CA VAL A 118 -0.77 -0.87 -22.30
C VAL A 118 -0.71 0.57 -21.82
N HIS A 119 -0.55 0.75 -20.53
CA HIS A 119 -0.52 2.05 -19.86
C HIS A 119 0.30 1.93 -18.55
N ASP A 120 0.67 3.06 -17.98
CA ASP A 120 1.36 3.14 -16.68
C ASP A 120 0.46 2.81 -15.48
N ALA A 121 -0.86 2.90 -15.65
CA ALA A 121 -1.85 2.53 -14.65
C ALA A 121 -3.02 1.76 -15.28
N ALA A 122 -3.61 0.85 -14.51
CA ALA A 122 -4.76 0.06 -14.92
C ALA A 122 -5.72 -0.17 -13.75
N PRO A 123 -7.04 -0.31 -14.00
CA PRO A 123 -7.97 -0.71 -12.96
C PRO A 123 -7.60 -2.08 -12.38
N SER A 124 -7.72 -2.19 -11.05
CA SER A 124 -7.53 -3.45 -10.33
C SER A 124 -8.67 -3.64 -9.33
N ARG A 125 -9.01 -4.90 -9.04
CA ARG A 125 -9.97 -5.28 -8.00
C ARG A 125 -9.33 -6.28 -7.06
N PRO A 126 -8.51 -5.84 -6.09
CA PRO A 126 -7.91 -6.73 -5.11
C PRO A 126 -8.97 -7.44 -4.25
N VAL A 127 -8.76 -8.72 -3.98
CA VAL A 127 -9.60 -9.50 -3.06
C VAL A 127 -8.72 -10.03 -1.94
N TRP A 128 -9.10 -9.72 -0.71
CA TRP A 128 -8.38 -10.15 0.47
C TRP A 128 -9.09 -11.30 1.18
N PHE A 129 -8.32 -12.34 1.50
CA PHE A 129 -8.73 -13.49 2.28
C PHE A 129 -7.97 -13.48 3.61
N PRO A 130 -8.59 -13.02 4.72
CA PRO A 130 -7.92 -13.01 6.01
C PRO A 130 -7.54 -14.43 6.44
N ALA A 131 -6.31 -14.60 6.97
CA ALA A 131 -5.94 -15.85 7.59
C ALA A 131 -6.61 -15.99 8.95
N THR A 132 -7.23 -17.13 9.20
CA THR A 132 -7.67 -17.53 10.54
C THR A 132 -6.48 -18.15 11.27
N VAL A 133 -5.98 -17.49 12.31
CA VAL A 133 -5.01 -18.11 13.20
C VAL A 133 -5.80 -19.04 14.13
N GLU A 134 -5.77 -20.35 13.86
CA GLU A 134 -6.24 -21.32 14.84
C GLU A 134 -5.28 -21.29 16.05
N SER A 135 -5.75 -20.82 17.17
CA SER A 135 -5.02 -20.97 18.43
C SER A 135 -5.07 -22.45 18.82
N HIS A 136 -4.05 -23.21 18.49
CA HIS A 136 -3.87 -24.50 19.14
C HIS A 136 -3.67 -24.24 20.64
N LYS A 137 -4.68 -24.63 21.41
CA LYS A 137 -4.63 -24.71 22.88
C LYS A 137 -3.81 -25.90 23.31
#